data_34637fd704690c302dfd9b7e128674bb
#
_entry.id   34637fd704690c302dfd9b7e128674bb
#
_cell.length_a   1.000
_cell.length_b   1.000
_cell.length_c   1.000
_cell.angle_alpha   90.00
_cell.angle_beta   90.00
_cell.angle_gamma   90.00
#
_symmetry.space_group_name_H-M   'P 1'
#
loop_
_entity.id
_entity.type
_entity.pdbx_description
1 polymer ?
#
loop_
_entity_poly.entity_id
_entity_poly.type
_entity_poly.pdbx_seq_one_letter_code
_entity_poly.pdbx_strand_id
1 'polypeptide(L)'
;MRSAIGIDLGGTRIKALAYNLDTEEEIKRTMLPTEDGQFFDEDPAWANSIRELILEWETHFGQSVDSIGIASPGLTAKDQRSIAFMPGRLAGIEGLIWEDFLKTSAKVRIANDAHAALLGETWKGTAKGSENVILLTIGTGVGGAAISDGHLLRGHLGRAGHFGHISLNPWGNPDICGTPG
;
A
#
# COMPACT_ATOMS: atom_id res chain seq x y z
N MET A 1 -20.99 -3.41 -13.79
CA MET A 1 -20.33 -2.33 -13.03
C MET A 1 -18.88 -2.73 -12.83
N ARG A 2 -17.94 -1.96 -13.35
CA ARG A 2 -16.52 -2.19 -13.03
C ARG A 2 -16.22 -1.63 -11.66
N SER A 3 -15.52 -2.39 -10.84
CA SER A 3 -15.24 -2.01 -9.46
C SER A 3 -13.83 -2.36 -9.01
N ALA A 4 -13.32 -1.61 -8.06
CA ALA A 4 -12.02 -1.86 -7.45
C ALA A 4 -12.10 -1.76 -5.93
N ILE A 5 -11.24 -2.49 -5.23
CA ILE A 5 -11.02 -2.33 -3.81
C ILE A 5 -9.61 -1.79 -3.58
N GLY A 6 -9.53 -0.69 -2.84
CA GLY A 6 -8.27 -0.15 -2.32
C GLY A 6 -8.14 -0.47 -0.84
N ILE A 7 -6.98 -0.94 -0.43
CA ILE A 7 -6.67 -1.31 0.95
C ILE A 7 -5.40 -0.58 1.38
N ASP A 8 -5.47 0.12 2.53
CA ASP A 8 -4.33 0.69 3.23
C ASP A 8 -4.05 -0.20 4.46
N LEU A 9 -3.05 -1.07 4.34
CA LEU A 9 -2.63 -1.99 5.39
C LEU A 9 -1.58 -1.31 6.27
N GLY A 10 -2.03 -0.63 7.30
CA GLY A 10 -1.16 -0.05 8.32
C GLY A 10 -0.87 -1.00 9.48
N GLY A 11 0.15 -0.72 10.27
CA GLY A 11 0.54 -1.56 11.41
C GLY A 11 -0.49 -1.61 12.56
N THR A 12 -1.47 -0.70 12.59
CA THR A 12 -2.50 -0.64 13.65
C THR A 12 -3.90 -0.81 13.09
N ARG A 13 -4.15 -0.32 11.88
CA ARG A 13 -5.46 -0.31 11.24
C ARG A 13 -5.35 -0.63 9.76
N ILE A 14 -6.33 -1.38 9.28
CA ILE A 14 -6.60 -1.63 7.87
C ILE A 14 -7.73 -0.71 7.46
N LYS A 15 -7.52 0.11 6.44
CA LYS A 15 -8.59 0.91 5.83
C LYS A 15 -8.91 0.34 4.46
N ALA A 16 -10.16 0.22 4.12
CA ALA A 16 -10.60 -0.29 2.84
C ALA A 16 -11.67 0.59 2.22
N LEU A 17 -11.62 0.69 0.90
CA LEU A 17 -12.52 1.47 0.07
C LEU A 17 -12.91 0.65 -1.16
N ALA A 18 -14.21 0.45 -1.39
CA ALA A 18 -14.71 -0.03 -2.66
C ALA A 18 -15.12 1.15 -3.53
N TYR A 19 -14.76 1.08 -4.81
CA TYR A 19 -14.89 2.17 -5.75
C TYR A 19 -15.51 1.69 -7.07
N ASN A 20 -16.49 2.43 -7.57
CA ASN A 20 -17.08 2.22 -8.90
C ASN A 20 -16.20 2.92 -9.94
N LEU A 21 -15.60 2.14 -10.85
CA LEU A 21 -14.71 2.65 -11.88
C LEU A 21 -15.46 3.30 -13.06
N ASP A 22 -16.76 3.04 -13.20
CA ASP A 22 -17.57 3.59 -14.28
C ASP A 22 -18.17 4.97 -13.91
N THR A 23 -18.62 5.14 -12.64
CA THR A 23 -19.16 6.43 -12.14
C THR A 23 -18.10 7.27 -11.42
N GLU A 24 -16.94 6.69 -11.12
CA GLU A 24 -15.89 7.32 -10.33
C GLU A 24 -16.31 7.71 -8.91
N GLU A 25 -17.15 6.90 -8.28
CA GLU A 25 -17.70 7.14 -6.94
C GLU A 25 -17.29 6.07 -5.94
N GLU A 26 -17.20 6.47 -4.69
CA GLU A 26 -17.05 5.56 -3.56
C GLU A 26 -18.35 4.77 -3.36
N ILE A 27 -18.23 3.43 -3.25
CA ILE A 27 -19.37 2.54 -2.98
C ILE A 27 -19.47 2.28 -1.47
N LYS A 28 -18.37 1.91 -0.85
CA LYS A 28 -18.32 1.51 0.57
C LYS A 28 -16.92 1.77 1.14
N ARG A 29 -16.88 2.11 2.42
CA ARG A 29 -15.63 2.29 3.17
C ARG A 29 -15.72 1.60 4.52
N THR A 30 -14.60 1.07 4.99
CA THR A 30 -14.51 0.50 6.35
C THR A 30 -13.11 0.65 6.91
N MET A 31 -13.01 0.39 8.21
CA MET A 31 -11.74 0.34 8.94
C MET A 31 -11.79 -0.81 9.94
N LEU A 32 -10.73 -1.64 9.94
CA LEU A 32 -10.56 -2.78 10.81
C LEU A 32 -9.27 -2.64 11.63
N PRO A 33 -9.16 -3.30 12.80
CA PRO A 33 -7.87 -3.44 13.48
C PRO A 33 -6.95 -4.34 12.66
N THR A 34 -5.63 -4.10 12.72
CA THR A 34 -4.65 -4.93 12.03
C THR A 34 -4.36 -6.22 12.79
N GLU A 35 -4.36 -6.17 14.12
CA GLU A 35 -4.03 -7.31 14.98
C GLU A 35 -2.69 -7.96 14.61
N ASP A 36 -1.67 -7.11 14.39
CA ASP A 36 -0.32 -7.55 14.02
C ASP A 36 0.27 -8.49 15.05
N GLY A 37 0.92 -9.57 14.56
CA GLY A 37 1.48 -10.63 15.40
C GLY A 37 0.48 -11.70 15.81
N GLN A 38 -0.80 -11.58 15.48
CA GLN A 38 -1.80 -12.64 15.67
C GLN A 38 -1.90 -13.51 14.42
N PHE A 39 -2.11 -14.82 14.62
CA PHE A 39 -2.26 -15.80 13.57
C PHE A 39 -3.48 -16.67 13.84
N PHE A 40 -4.21 -17.04 12.80
CA PHE A 40 -5.22 -18.07 12.81
C PHE A 40 -4.71 -19.21 11.91
N ASP A 41 -4.47 -20.37 12.50
CA ASP A 41 -3.70 -21.45 11.90
C ASP A 41 -2.30 -20.93 11.47
N GLU A 42 -1.98 -20.96 10.20
CA GLU A 42 -0.70 -20.48 9.66
C GLU A 42 -0.79 -19.06 9.05
N ASP A 43 -2.01 -18.54 8.91
CA ASP A 43 -2.27 -17.26 8.24
C ASP A 43 -2.28 -16.08 9.23
N PRO A 44 -1.66 -14.93 8.90
CA PRO A 44 -1.77 -13.73 9.72
C PRO A 44 -3.23 -13.27 9.86
N ALA A 45 -3.63 -12.86 11.07
CA ALA A 45 -4.99 -12.38 11.35
C ALA A 45 -5.42 -11.24 10.42
N TRP A 46 -4.52 -10.27 10.19
CA TRP A 46 -4.75 -9.14 9.30
C TRP A 46 -4.98 -9.57 7.84
N ALA A 47 -4.32 -10.63 7.37
CA ALA A 47 -4.50 -11.12 6.01
C ALA A 47 -5.87 -11.81 5.85
N ASN A 48 -6.27 -12.61 6.85
CA ASN A 48 -7.60 -13.21 6.91
C ASN A 48 -8.71 -12.17 6.94
N SER A 49 -8.56 -11.12 7.75
CA SER A 49 -9.53 -10.01 7.83
C SER A 49 -9.71 -9.31 6.46
N ILE A 50 -8.63 -9.14 5.71
CA ILE A 50 -8.69 -8.58 4.35
C ILE A 50 -9.43 -9.54 3.40
N ARG A 51 -9.14 -10.84 3.46
CA ARG A 51 -9.83 -11.85 2.63
C ARG A 51 -11.32 -11.88 2.92
N GLU A 52 -11.71 -11.92 4.18
CA GLU A 52 -13.11 -11.93 4.60
C GLU A 52 -13.85 -10.67 4.15
N LEU A 53 -13.21 -9.50 4.31
CA LEU A 53 -13.75 -8.22 3.85
C LEU A 53 -14.03 -8.21 2.34
N ILE A 54 -13.09 -8.69 1.53
CA ILE A 54 -13.26 -8.77 0.08
C ILE A 54 -14.42 -9.69 -0.28
N LEU A 55 -14.48 -10.87 0.33
CA LEU A 55 -15.58 -11.84 0.10
C LEU A 55 -16.95 -11.28 0.51
N GLU A 56 -17.03 -10.60 1.67
CA GLU A 56 -18.26 -9.90 2.10
C GLU A 56 -18.71 -8.88 1.05
N TRP A 57 -17.79 -8.07 0.56
CA TRP A 57 -18.11 -7.01 -0.39
C TRP A 57 -18.50 -7.57 -1.77
N GLU A 58 -17.79 -8.56 -2.28
CA GLU A 58 -18.14 -9.24 -3.54
C GLU A 58 -19.52 -9.89 -3.45
N THR A 59 -19.83 -10.52 -2.29
CA THR A 59 -21.17 -11.06 -2.02
C THR A 59 -22.23 -9.97 -2.03
N HIS A 60 -21.97 -8.83 -1.40
CA HIS A 60 -22.88 -7.69 -1.38
C HIS A 60 -23.08 -7.08 -2.78
N PHE A 61 -22.04 -7.04 -3.61
CA PHE A 61 -22.13 -6.54 -4.99
C PHE A 61 -22.73 -7.54 -5.96
N GLY A 62 -22.82 -8.82 -5.57
CA GLY A 62 -23.29 -9.91 -6.43
C GLY A 62 -22.33 -10.24 -7.58
N GLN A 63 -21.09 -9.76 -7.51
CA GLN A 63 -20.05 -10.00 -8.50
C GLN A 63 -18.65 -9.81 -7.90
N SER A 64 -17.65 -10.46 -8.50
CA SER A 64 -16.25 -10.20 -8.17
C SER A 64 -15.82 -8.81 -8.64
N VAL A 65 -14.87 -8.20 -7.91
CA VAL A 65 -14.26 -6.94 -8.32
C VAL A 65 -13.23 -7.15 -9.42
N ASP A 66 -12.98 -6.13 -10.24
CA ASP A 66 -12.03 -6.21 -11.36
C ASP A 66 -10.58 -6.10 -10.89
N SER A 67 -10.34 -5.34 -9.82
CA SER A 67 -9.00 -5.12 -9.30
C SER A 67 -8.96 -4.82 -7.80
N ILE A 68 -7.83 -5.19 -7.18
CA ILE A 68 -7.52 -4.93 -5.78
C ILE A 68 -6.15 -4.26 -5.71
N GLY A 69 -6.09 -3.10 -5.09
CA GLY A 69 -4.85 -2.38 -4.79
C GLY A 69 -4.57 -2.42 -3.30
N ILE A 70 -3.36 -2.82 -2.90
CA ILE A 70 -2.95 -2.87 -1.50
C ILE A 70 -1.76 -1.94 -1.30
N ALA A 71 -1.94 -0.92 -0.45
CA ALA A 71 -0.86 -0.10 0.06
C ALA A 71 -0.36 -0.69 1.37
N SER A 72 0.94 -0.83 1.53
CA SER A 72 1.55 -1.37 2.75
C SER A 72 2.92 -0.74 2.97
N PRO A 73 3.37 -0.58 4.23
CA PRO A 73 4.77 -0.28 4.48
C PRO A 73 5.67 -1.42 3.96
N GLY A 74 6.94 -1.12 3.77
CA GLY A 74 7.94 -2.07 3.28
C GLY A 74 8.33 -1.88 1.81
N LEU A 75 9.28 -2.69 1.38
CA LEU A 75 9.78 -2.69 0.00
C LEU A 75 8.97 -3.66 -0.85
N THR A 76 8.34 -3.13 -1.87
CA THR A 76 7.54 -3.93 -2.81
C THR A 76 8.45 -4.75 -3.73
N ALA A 77 8.11 -6.01 -3.98
CA ALA A 77 8.74 -6.83 -5.01
C ALA A 77 8.58 -6.20 -6.41
N LYS A 78 9.49 -6.50 -7.34
CA LYS A 78 9.50 -5.90 -8.68
C LYS A 78 8.22 -6.17 -9.47
N ASP A 79 7.63 -7.34 -9.29
CA ASP A 79 6.37 -7.76 -9.93
C ASP A 79 5.11 -7.19 -9.26
N GLN A 80 5.26 -6.51 -8.12
CA GLN A 80 4.18 -5.91 -7.34
C GLN A 80 3.15 -6.94 -6.83
N ARG A 81 3.56 -8.17 -6.61
CA ARG A 81 2.69 -9.23 -6.10
C ARG A 81 2.83 -9.45 -4.59
N SER A 82 3.94 -8.99 -4.01
CA SER A 82 4.26 -9.15 -2.58
C SER A 82 5.10 -7.99 -2.04
N ILE A 83 5.27 -7.97 -0.72
CA ILE A 83 6.29 -7.18 -0.05
C ILE A 83 7.55 -8.06 0.05
N ALA A 84 8.67 -7.55 -0.47
CA ALA A 84 9.95 -8.27 -0.46
C ALA A 84 10.71 -8.12 0.86
N PHE A 85 10.49 -6.99 1.57
CA PHE A 85 11.20 -6.73 2.83
C PHE A 85 10.41 -5.75 3.72
N MET A 86 10.10 -6.17 4.95
CA MET A 86 9.40 -5.39 5.96
C MET A 86 9.74 -5.87 7.37
N PRO A 87 10.89 -5.50 7.94
CA PRO A 87 11.30 -5.98 9.25
C PRO A 87 10.45 -5.38 10.39
N GLY A 88 10.08 -6.21 11.36
CA GLY A 88 9.56 -5.80 12.65
C GLY A 88 8.09 -5.40 12.72
N ARG A 89 7.33 -5.52 11.62
CA ARG A 89 5.87 -5.30 11.56
C ARG A 89 5.21 -6.22 10.57
N LEU A 90 3.89 -6.38 10.70
CA LEU A 90 3.05 -7.17 9.80
C LEU A 90 3.64 -8.56 9.59
N ALA A 91 3.81 -9.27 10.69
CA ALA A 91 4.36 -10.63 10.69
C ALA A 91 3.69 -11.49 9.63
N GLY A 92 4.49 -12.12 8.76
CA GLY A 92 4.01 -12.95 7.64
C GLY A 92 3.77 -12.21 6.32
N ILE A 93 4.03 -10.89 6.24
CA ILE A 93 3.80 -10.14 4.99
C ILE A 93 4.87 -10.39 3.93
N GLU A 94 6.12 -10.66 4.35
CA GLU A 94 7.22 -10.86 3.41
C GLU A 94 7.00 -12.12 2.56
N GLY A 95 7.02 -11.95 1.25
CA GLY A 95 6.81 -13.04 0.30
C GLY A 95 5.36 -13.50 0.14
N LEU A 96 4.38 -12.98 0.90
CA LEU A 96 2.98 -13.32 0.73
C LEU A 96 2.50 -12.90 -0.66
N ILE A 97 2.17 -13.87 -1.51
CA ILE A 97 1.61 -13.64 -2.84
C ILE A 97 0.11 -13.42 -2.70
N TRP A 98 -0.31 -12.18 -2.80
CA TRP A 98 -1.69 -11.79 -2.51
C TRP A 98 -2.74 -12.41 -3.43
N GLU A 99 -2.45 -12.54 -4.72
CA GLU A 99 -3.37 -13.21 -5.67
C GLU A 99 -3.65 -14.65 -5.25
N ASP A 100 -2.61 -15.38 -4.86
CA ASP A 100 -2.69 -16.76 -4.44
C ASP A 100 -3.41 -16.90 -3.08
N PHE A 101 -3.10 -16.02 -2.14
CA PHE A 101 -3.72 -15.98 -0.81
C PHE A 101 -5.22 -15.66 -0.87
N LEU A 102 -5.60 -14.66 -1.63
CA LEU A 102 -7.00 -14.23 -1.77
C LEU A 102 -7.83 -15.18 -2.62
N LYS A 103 -7.20 -16.04 -3.41
CA LYS A 103 -7.87 -16.98 -4.36
C LYS A 103 -8.88 -16.25 -5.25
N THR A 104 -8.54 -15.06 -5.68
CA THR A 104 -9.39 -14.18 -6.48
C THR A 104 -9.00 -14.20 -7.96
N SER A 105 -9.97 -13.95 -8.84
CA SER A 105 -9.71 -13.68 -10.25
C SER A 105 -9.38 -12.20 -10.52
N ALA A 106 -9.57 -11.33 -9.52
CA ALA A 106 -9.25 -9.92 -9.62
C ALA A 106 -7.73 -9.72 -9.79
N LYS A 107 -7.35 -8.69 -10.53
CA LYS A 107 -5.95 -8.28 -10.64
C LYS A 107 -5.52 -7.63 -9.32
N VAL A 108 -4.62 -8.27 -8.58
CA VAL A 108 -4.09 -7.72 -7.33
C VAL A 108 -2.73 -7.05 -7.56
N ARG A 109 -2.55 -5.87 -6.97
CA ARG A 109 -1.26 -5.17 -6.97
C ARG A 109 -0.99 -4.57 -5.60
N ILE A 110 0.25 -4.73 -5.17
CA ILE A 110 0.72 -4.12 -3.92
C ILE A 110 1.72 -2.99 -4.22
N ALA A 111 1.65 -1.94 -3.44
CA ALA A 111 2.56 -0.80 -3.50
C ALA A 111 3.03 -0.40 -2.09
N ASN A 112 4.18 0.23 -2.01
CA ASN A 112 4.55 0.94 -0.79
C ASN A 112 3.51 2.05 -0.49
N ASP A 113 3.25 2.30 0.78
CA ASP A 113 2.25 3.27 1.27
C ASP A 113 2.46 4.70 0.71
N ALA A 114 3.71 5.21 0.71
CA ALA A 114 4.02 6.51 0.13
C ALA A 114 3.86 6.52 -1.41
N HIS A 115 4.22 5.43 -2.08
CA HIS A 115 3.98 5.28 -3.52
C HIS A 115 2.48 5.30 -3.84
N ALA A 116 1.67 4.58 -3.07
CA ALA A 116 0.21 4.56 -3.24
C ALA A 116 -0.42 5.93 -2.97
N ALA A 117 0.05 6.63 -1.92
CA ALA A 117 -0.39 7.98 -1.62
C ALA A 117 -0.10 8.95 -2.78
N LEU A 118 1.13 8.93 -3.33
CA LEU A 118 1.49 9.78 -4.46
C LEU A 118 0.63 9.48 -5.71
N LEU A 119 0.38 8.20 -6.00
CA LEU A 119 -0.50 7.82 -7.10
C LEU A 119 -1.94 8.32 -6.88
N GLY A 120 -2.42 8.29 -5.65
CA GLY A 120 -3.72 8.87 -5.27
C GLY A 120 -3.77 10.38 -5.50
N GLU A 121 -2.73 11.12 -5.08
CA GLU A 121 -2.62 12.57 -5.28
C GLU A 121 -2.56 12.97 -6.76
N THR A 122 -1.89 12.19 -7.58
CA THR A 122 -1.84 12.47 -9.04
C THR A 122 -3.11 12.05 -9.76
N TRP A 123 -3.88 11.11 -9.22
CA TRP A 123 -5.15 10.69 -9.80
C TRP A 123 -6.30 11.66 -9.46
N LYS A 124 -6.53 11.92 -8.17
CA LYS A 124 -7.70 12.70 -7.68
C LYS A 124 -7.34 13.79 -6.65
N GLY A 125 -6.08 13.92 -6.30
CA GLY A 125 -5.61 14.88 -5.30
C GLY A 125 -5.07 16.17 -5.90
N THR A 126 -4.23 16.84 -5.10
CA THR A 126 -3.67 18.18 -5.42
C THR A 126 -2.64 18.14 -6.54
N ALA A 127 -2.03 16.98 -6.81
CA ALA A 127 -1.05 16.78 -7.89
C ALA A 127 -1.67 16.30 -9.21
N LYS A 128 -3.00 16.32 -9.34
CA LYS A 128 -3.68 15.88 -10.57
C LYS A 128 -3.17 16.63 -11.80
N GLY A 129 -2.75 15.86 -12.81
CA GLY A 129 -2.22 16.39 -14.07
C GLY A 129 -0.75 16.81 -14.02
N SER A 130 -0.06 16.65 -12.89
CA SER A 130 1.37 16.93 -12.76
C SER A 130 2.19 15.72 -13.15
N GLU A 131 3.20 15.90 -14.01
CA GLU A 131 4.10 14.84 -14.48
C GLU A 131 5.37 14.72 -13.63
N ASN A 132 5.69 15.75 -12.85
CA ASN A 132 6.88 15.80 -11.99
C ASN A 132 6.44 16.21 -10.59
N VAL A 133 6.48 15.27 -9.63
CA VAL A 133 5.95 15.44 -8.27
C VAL A 133 6.84 14.75 -7.26
N ILE A 134 7.07 15.40 -6.14
CA ILE A 134 7.64 14.80 -4.95
C ILE A 134 6.59 14.87 -3.84
N LEU A 135 6.33 13.72 -3.21
CA LEU A 135 5.50 13.63 -2.02
C LEU A 135 6.38 13.30 -0.82
N LEU A 136 6.17 14.01 0.28
CA LEU A 136 6.73 13.69 1.59
C LEU A 136 5.59 13.39 2.55
N THR A 137 5.67 12.27 3.24
CA THR A 137 4.75 11.91 4.33
C THR A 137 5.47 12.16 5.66
N ILE A 138 4.88 13.02 6.51
CA ILE A 138 5.46 13.41 7.80
C ILE A 138 4.56 12.86 8.90
N GLY A 139 5.10 11.94 9.69
CA GLY A 139 4.39 11.28 10.80
C GLY A 139 5.38 10.83 11.86
N THR A 140 5.29 9.58 12.33
CA THR A 140 6.29 8.98 13.23
C THR A 140 7.69 8.99 12.62
N GLY A 141 7.77 8.89 11.29
CA GLY A 141 8.98 9.07 10.49
C GLY A 141 8.68 9.93 9.27
N VAL A 142 9.64 10.02 8.37
CA VAL A 142 9.49 10.68 7.08
C VAL A 142 9.52 9.65 5.99
N GLY A 143 8.45 9.55 5.24
CA GLY A 143 8.37 8.74 4.01
C GLY A 143 8.39 9.64 2.78
N GLY A 144 8.47 9.04 1.60
CA GLY A 144 8.38 9.81 0.38
C GLY A 144 8.25 8.96 -0.86
N ALA A 145 7.86 9.64 -1.94
CA ALA A 145 7.74 9.08 -3.27
C ALA A 145 7.95 10.18 -4.30
N ALA A 146 8.34 9.81 -5.51
CA ALA A 146 8.48 10.77 -6.62
C ALA A 146 7.95 10.19 -7.93
N ILE A 147 7.41 11.10 -8.75
CA ILE A 147 7.08 10.88 -10.15
C ILE A 147 7.96 11.81 -10.97
N SER A 148 8.55 11.30 -12.04
CA SER A 148 9.28 12.06 -13.04
C SER A 148 8.76 11.67 -14.42
N ASP A 149 8.42 12.68 -15.24
CA ASP A 149 7.86 12.51 -16.58
C ASP A 149 6.67 11.53 -16.60
N GLY A 150 5.78 11.66 -15.62
CA GLY A 150 4.60 10.81 -15.46
C GLY A 150 4.89 9.40 -14.91
N HIS A 151 6.14 9.05 -14.63
CA HIS A 151 6.54 7.72 -14.18
C HIS A 151 6.91 7.70 -12.70
N LEU A 152 6.26 6.83 -11.93
CA LEU A 152 6.60 6.60 -10.53
C LEU A 152 8.02 6.03 -10.41
N LEU A 153 8.89 6.72 -9.69
CA LEU A 153 10.24 6.27 -9.42
C LEU A 153 10.24 5.15 -8.39
N ARG A 154 10.56 3.94 -8.81
CA ARG A 154 10.65 2.76 -7.95
C ARG A 154 12.09 2.36 -7.64
N GLY A 155 13.02 2.66 -8.55
CA GLY A 155 14.41 2.23 -8.47
C GLY A 155 14.59 0.73 -8.66
N HIS A 156 15.82 0.28 -8.54
CA HIS A 156 16.18 -1.12 -8.79
C HIS A 156 15.61 -2.08 -7.74
N LEU A 157 15.62 -1.67 -6.46
CA LEU A 157 15.18 -2.47 -5.31
C LEU A 157 13.87 -1.94 -4.68
N GLY A 158 13.12 -1.09 -5.38
CA GLY A 158 11.92 -0.45 -4.80
C GLY A 158 12.22 0.65 -3.78
N ARG A 159 13.46 1.17 -3.74
CA ARG A 159 13.91 2.15 -2.73
C ARG A 159 13.94 3.60 -3.22
N ALA A 160 13.66 3.87 -4.48
CA ALA A 160 13.61 5.25 -4.94
C ALA A 160 12.45 6.00 -4.26
N GLY A 161 12.72 7.24 -3.87
CA GLY A 161 11.73 8.06 -3.17
C GLY A 161 11.73 7.91 -1.65
N HIS A 162 12.56 7.08 -1.05
CA HIS A 162 12.70 6.99 0.41
C HIS A 162 13.44 8.23 0.98
N PHE A 163 12.86 9.40 0.79
CA PHE A 163 13.47 10.70 1.10
C PHE A 163 13.72 10.93 2.59
N GLY A 164 13.06 10.18 3.48
CA GLY A 164 13.31 10.24 4.91
C GLY A 164 14.71 9.80 5.35
N HIS A 165 15.46 9.14 4.45
CA HIS A 165 16.84 8.72 4.69
C HIS A 165 17.89 9.63 4.02
N ILE A 166 17.48 10.80 3.51
CA ILE A 166 18.42 11.79 2.97
C ILE A 166 19.03 12.56 4.13
N SER A 167 20.35 12.61 4.19
CA SER A 167 21.06 13.45 5.15
C SER A 167 20.87 14.92 4.78
N LEU A 168 20.20 15.68 5.64
CA LEU A 168 20.03 17.13 5.51
C LEU A 168 21.11 17.88 6.29
N ASN A 169 21.65 17.26 7.32
CA ASN A 169 22.71 17.82 8.15
C ASN A 169 23.76 16.73 8.44
N PRO A 170 24.95 16.80 7.84
CA PRO A 170 26.00 15.79 8.04
C PRO A 170 26.50 15.71 9.50
N TRP A 171 26.15 16.69 10.33
CA TRP A 171 26.46 16.74 11.77
C TRP A 171 25.22 16.50 12.63
N GLY A 172 24.10 16.11 12.02
CA GLY A 172 22.86 15.80 12.71
C GLY A 172 22.91 14.49 13.47
N ASN A 173 21.89 14.25 14.29
CA ASN A 173 21.72 12.96 14.97
C ASN A 173 21.51 11.86 13.94
N PRO A 174 22.07 10.66 14.17
CA PRO A 174 21.82 9.52 13.29
C PRO A 174 20.33 9.19 13.18
N ASP A 175 19.89 8.84 11.98
CA ASP A 175 18.58 8.23 11.73
C ASP A 175 18.55 6.78 12.23
N ILE A 176 17.42 6.09 12.02
CA ILE A 176 17.24 4.68 12.37
C ILE A 176 18.24 3.73 11.67
N CYS A 177 18.82 4.16 10.55
CA CYS A 177 19.83 3.41 9.78
C CYS A 177 21.25 3.75 10.22
N GLY A 178 21.44 4.68 11.18
CA GLY A 178 22.74 5.13 11.65
C GLY A 178 23.45 6.15 10.73
N THR A 179 22.76 6.65 9.73
CA THR A 179 23.28 7.74 8.87
C THR A 179 22.95 9.09 9.47
N PRO A 180 23.85 10.12 9.32
CA PRO A 180 23.55 11.47 9.77
C PRO A 180 22.28 12.01 9.11
N GLY A 181 21.29 12.46 9.90
CA GLY A 181 19.96 12.88 9.46
C GLY A 181 19.83 14.38 9.16
#